data_3780af79d3bedc23edf9a7b1ddc91dc7
#
_entry.id   3780af79d3bedc23edf9a7b1ddc91dc7
#
_cell.length_a   1.000
_cell.length_b   1.000
_cell.length_c   1.000
_cell.angle_alpha   90.00
_cell.angle_beta   90.00
_cell.angle_gamma   90.00
#
_symmetry.space_group_name_H-M   'P 1'
#
loop_
_entity.id
_entity.type
_entity.pdbx_description
1 polymer ?
#
loop_
_entity_poly.entity_id
_entity_poly.type
_entity_poly.pdbx_seq_one_letter_code
_entity_poly.pdbx_strand_id
1 'polypeptide(L)'
;DCIHCHTPQPLVFENLVLDNKYGAMYPCQSCGGVHFEHDKKRMFVDGLWSDAVQKSENESFTASGMFLPYGWKSWDSLMQDYKSAQDLMDKGDDSEMVVFHNTRLARTWKRNVQVVDYQSLIDRAEHYPLRVAPEGVLLITAGVDTQDNRLAVQIVGWGRNLTGWVLDYIELPGDPANDQVWDDLTELINRGIQHESGLVMQIRATAIDTGGHRGEAVKSYVRNGFIPTPIAIKGSSRYDAEPISKGAMIDVKWNGRVYEKGVRVHQVGTVEIKHSLFSKMKNDGDKDPNDRKLRFTRDLSSEYFSGLISETYNKSKKRYKKKHDGVRNEPLDTLTYAYAALHHHSIRAHRFSERDWVTLESRILNQEIIKKREPNEVEKTQIKKISNMSSRGKNLLGSLRDRLKNRER
;
A
#
# COMPACT_ATOMS: atom_id res chain seq x y z
N ASP A 1 13.08 42.57 0.34
CA ASP A 1 13.69 43.30 -0.78
C ASP A 1 14.97 42.62 -1.24
N CYS A 2 15.31 42.76 -2.50
CA CYS A 2 16.61 42.34 -3.01
C CYS A 2 17.75 43.20 -2.42
N ILE A 3 18.81 42.58 -1.91
CA ILE A 3 19.97 43.33 -1.35
C ILE A 3 20.83 43.99 -2.40
N HIS A 4 20.66 43.69 -3.69
CA HIS A 4 21.45 44.23 -4.81
C HIS A 4 20.73 45.38 -5.53
N CYS A 5 19.43 45.25 -5.81
CA CYS A 5 18.68 46.26 -6.57
C CYS A 5 17.50 46.86 -5.78
N HIS A 6 17.31 46.48 -4.52
CA HIS A 6 16.27 46.99 -3.62
C HIS A 6 14.81 46.79 -4.14
N THR A 7 14.60 45.96 -5.15
CA THR A 7 13.27 45.66 -5.67
C THR A 7 12.56 44.74 -4.72
N PRO A 8 11.32 45.09 -4.27
CA PRO A 8 10.47 44.17 -3.52
C PRO A 8 10.09 42.95 -4.36
N GLN A 9 10.17 41.76 -3.78
CA GLN A 9 9.78 40.53 -4.47
C GLN A 9 9.31 39.46 -3.49
N PRO A 10 8.30 38.64 -3.86
CA PRO A 10 7.93 37.49 -3.07
C PRO A 10 9.02 36.42 -3.13
N LEU A 11 9.27 35.73 -2.01
CA LEU A 11 10.10 34.53 -2.02
C LEU A 11 9.25 33.33 -2.44
N VAL A 12 9.46 32.85 -3.64
CA VAL A 12 8.76 31.72 -4.24
C VAL A 12 9.70 30.52 -4.24
N PHE A 13 9.28 29.41 -3.64
CA PHE A 13 10.11 28.22 -3.46
C PHE A 13 10.65 27.68 -4.79
N GLU A 14 9.85 27.73 -5.83
CA GLU A 14 10.19 27.24 -7.18
C GLU A 14 11.38 27.97 -7.83
N ASN A 15 11.73 29.15 -7.30
CA ASN A 15 12.91 29.92 -7.75
C ASN A 15 14.18 29.63 -6.93
N LEU A 16 14.06 28.80 -5.88
CA LEU A 16 15.21 28.37 -5.08
C LEU A 16 16.05 27.37 -5.88
N VAL A 17 17.33 27.67 -6.02
CA VAL A 17 18.29 26.83 -6.77
C VAL A 17 19.26 26.18 -5.79
N LEU A 18 19.54 24.90 -5.97
CA LEU A 18 20.55 24.19 -5.20
C LEU A 18 21.81 24.02 -6.04
N ASP A 19 22.90 24.66 -5.61
CA ASP A 19 24.23 24.49 -6.16
C ASP A 19 25.06 23.53 -5.33
N ASN A 20 25.86 22.68 -5.98
CA ASN A 20 26.66 21.66 -5.29
C ASN A 20 27.79 22.25 -4.42
N LYS A 21 28.26 23.48 -4.72
CA LYS A 21 29.35 24.13 -4.02
C LYS A 21 28.88 25.15 -3.00
N TYR A 22 27.82 25.87 -3.32
CA TYR A 22 27.36 27.03 -2.54
C TYR A 22 26.08 26.76 -1.75
N GLY A 23 25.43 25.58 -1.92
CA GLY A 23 24.18 25.26 -1.28
C GLY A 23 22.97 25.92 -1.94
N ALA A 24 21.89 26.05 -1.19
CA ALA A 24 20.67 26.66 -1.70
C ALA A 24 20.81 28.20 -1.79
N MET A 25 20.45 28.73 -2.94
CA MET A 25 20.53 30.16 -3.25
C MET A 25 19.32 30.65 -3.99
N TYR A 26 18.99 31.92 -3.83
CA TYR A 26 17.80 32.54 -4.41
C TYR A 26 18.18 33.65 -5.38
N PRO A 27 18.06 33.46 -6.69
CA PRO A 27 18.28 34.53 -7.68
C PRO A 27 17.17 35.58 -7.62
N CYS A 28 17.51 36.83 -7.62
CA CYS A 28 16.55 37.92 -7.75
C CYS A 28 15.87 37.86 -9.13
N GLN A 29 14.54 37.92 -9.13
CA GLN A 29 13.77 37.89 -10.37
C GLN A 29 13.91 39.16 -11.23
N SER A 30 14.34 40.27 -10.62
CA SER A 30 14.54 41.58 -11.31
C SER A 30 15.94 41.75 -11.87
N CYS A 31 16.97 41.54 -11.05
CA CYS A 31 18.37 41.84 -11.46
C CYS A 31 19.27 40.58 -11.60
N GLY A 32 18.77 39.38 -11.26
CA GLY A 32 19.57 38.17 -11.29
C GLY A 32 20.61 38.05 -10.15
N GLY A 33 20.73 39.04 -9.28
CA GLY A 33 21.65 39.00 -8.13
C GLY A 33 21.30 37.86 -7.19
N VAL A 34 22.32 37.11 -6.74
CA VAL A 34 22.11 35.87 -5.96
C VAL A 34 22.11 36.18 -4.47
N HIS A 35 21.14 35.64 -3.75
CA HIS A 35 21.03 35.74 -2.31
C HIS A 35 21.27 34.36 -1.67
N PHE A 36 21.95 34.38 -0.53
CA PHE A 36 22.25 33.22 0.28
C PHE A 36 21.45 33.25 1.59
N GLU A 37 21.42 32.13 2.30
CA GLU A 37 20.71 32.01 3.58
C GLU A 37 21.03 33.15 4.58
N HIS A 38 22.29 33.57 4.65
CA HIS A 38 22.72 34.64 5.57
C HIS A 38 22.21 36.04 5.16
N ASP A 39 21.78 36.21 3.92
CA ASP A 39 21.22 37.48 3.45
C ASP A 39 19.78 37.71 3.92
N LYS A 40 19.07 36.66 4.37
CA LYS A 40 17.71 36.77 4.86
C LYS A 40 17.49 37.89 5.86
N LYS A 41 18.46 38.09 6.79
CA LYS A 41 18.37 39.15 7.79
C LYS A 41 18.25 40.51 7.17
N ARG A 42 19.00 40.78 6.09
CA ARG A 42 18.97 42.05 5.35
C ARG A 42 17.75 42.16 4.45
N MET A 43 17.37 41.08 3.79
CA MET A 43 16.20 41.02 2.90
C MET A 43 14.89 41.32 3.61
N PHE A 44 14.79 40.98 4.90
CA PHE A 44 13.52 41.05 5.66
C PHE A 44 13.37 42.30 6.51
N VAL A 45 14.38 43.16 6.58
CA VAL A 45 14.33 44.40 7.38
C VAL A 45 13.15 45.29 6.97
N ASP A 46 12.91 45.42 5.66
CA ASP A 46 11.85 46.26 5.08
C ASP A 46 10.73 45.43 4.47
N GLY A 47 10.51 44.19 4.98
CA GLY A 47 9.52 43.29 4.46
C GLY A 47 8.09 43.83 4.63
N LEU A 48 7.31 43.78 3.57
CA LEU A 48 5.92 44.22 3.55
C LEU A 48 4.98 43.02 3.27
N TRP A 49 3.81 43.07 3.88
CA TRP A 49 2.74 42.17 3.49
C TRP A 49 2.10 42.65 2.19
N SER A 50 1.80 41.72 1.28
CA SER A 50 1.01 42.07 0.09
C SER A 50 -0.44 42.38 0.50
N ASP A 51 -1.11 43.18 -0.34
CA ASP A 51 -2.52 43.52 -0.14
C ASP A 51 -3.39 42.26 -0.06
N ALA A 52 -4.50 42.36 0.68
CA ALA A 52 -5.48 41.30 0.79
C ALA A 52 -6.08 40.99 -0.58
N VAL A 53 -6.05 39.69 -0.95
CA VAL A 53 -6.63 39.20 -2.22
C VAL A 53 -8.16 39.32 -2.22
N GLN A 54 -8.78 39.29 -1.05
CA GLN A 54 -10.25 39.38 -0.87
C GLN A 54 -10.57 40.16 0.40
N LYS A 55 -11.50 41.10 0.31
CA LYS A 55 -12.04 41.78 1.51
C LYS A 55 -12.96 40.79 2.27
N SER A 56 -12.66 40.55 3.53
CA SER A 56 -13.35 39.61 4.41
C SER A 56 -13.44 40.23 5.81
N GLU A 57 -14.40 39.80 6.61
CA GLU A 57 -14.51 40.19 8.03
C GLU A 57 -13.35 39.61 8.87
N ASN A 58 -12.70 38.55 8.36
CA ASN A 58 -11.53 37.91 9.01
C ASN A 58 -10.27 38.14 8.18
N GLU A 59 -9.23 38.60 8.82
CA GLU A 59 -7.90 38.71 8.22
C GLU A 59 -7.11 37.41 8.42
N SER A 60 -6.40 36.97 7.38
CA SER A 60 -5.52 35.82 7.44
C SER A 60 -4.18 36.12 6.79
N PHE A 61 -3.09 35.65 7.39
CA PHE A 61 -1.74 35.84 6.92
C PHE A 61 -1.12 34.50 6.54
N THR A 62 -0.41 34.45 5.41
CA THR A 62 0.28 33.26 4.95
C THR A 62 1.75 33.57 4.73
N ALA A 63 2.62 32.84 5.41
CA ALA A 63 4.07 32.89 5.18
C ALA A 63 4.61 31.47 5.00
N SER A 64 5.41 31.25 3.95
CA SER A 64 6.07 29.96 3.74
C SER A 64 7.32 29.81 4.60
N GLY A 65 7.83 28.58 4.71
CA GLY A 65 9.12 28.31 5.35
C GLY A 65 10.33 29.05 4.75
N MET A 66 10.17 29.63 3.57
CA MET A 66 11.18 30.51 2.96
C MET A 66 11.47 31.75 3.81
N PHE A 67 10.47 32.21 4.59
CA PHE A 67 10.55 33.38 5.46
C PHE A 67 11.00 33.09 6.90
N LEU A 68 11.31 31.82 7.23
CA LEU A 68 11.78 31.50 8.58
C LEU A 68 13.10 32.21 8.88
N PRO A 69 13.28 32.69 10.13
CA PRO A 69 14.50 33.40 10.53
C PRO A 69 15.75 32.57 10.28
N TYR A 70 16.87 33.30 10.07
CA TYR A 70 18.19 32.70 10.00
C TYR A 70 18.48 31.84 11.25
N GLY A 71 18.95 30.59 11.04
CA GLY A 71 19.25 29.65 12.10
C GLY A 71 18.08 28.74 12.54
N TRP A 72 16.86 28.95 12.01
CA TRP A 72 15.71 28.05 12.25
C TRP A 72 15.72 26.91 11.22
N LYS A 73 15.04 27.08 10.10
CA LYS A 73 15.03 26.14 8.98
C LYS A 73 15.70 26.79 7.78
N SER A 74 16.84 26.25 7.36
CA SER A 74 17.60 26.84 6.23
C SER A 74 16.97 26.50 4.88
N TRP A 75 17.30 27.27 3.86
CA TRP A 75 16.92 26.99 2.48
C TRP A 75 17.49 25.65 2.00
N ASP A 76 18.72 25.28 2.43
CA ASP A 76 19.29 23.96 2.17
C ASP A 76 18.41 22.84 2.74
N SER A 77 17.97 23.01 3.99
CA SER A 77 17.11 22.02 4.64
C SER A 77 15.73 21.91 3.96
N LEU A 78 15.17 23.03 3.47
CA LEU A 78 13.95 23.01 2.67
C LEU A 78 14.13 22.24 1.36
N MET A 79 15.25 22.44 0.67
CA MET A 79 15.57 21.72 -0.57
C MET A 79 15.80 20.24 -0.32
N GLN A 80 16.40 19.85 0.81
CA GLN A 80 16.55 18.43 1.20
C GLN A 80 15.21 17.79 1.49
N ASP A 81 14.32 18.46 2.27
CA ASP A 81 12.96 17.97 2.52
C ASP A 81 12.21 17.76 1.19
N TYR A 82 12.31 18.72 0.27
CA TYR A 82 11.69 18.65 -1.04
C TYR A 82 12.20 17.47 -1.88
N LYS A 83 13.54 17.31 -1.96
CA LYS A 83 14.13 16.18 -2.69
C LYS A 83 13.68 14.84 -2.13
N SER A 84 13.67 14.69 -0.80
CA SER A 84 13.20 13.47 -0.16
C SER A 84 11.73 13.19 -0.46
N ALA A 85 10.88 14.23 -0.44
CA ALA A 85 9.48 14.13 -0.81
C ALA A 85 9.29 13.80 -2.31
N GLN A 86 10.13 14.37 -3.18
CA GLN A 86 10.14 14.10 -4.63
C GLN A 86 10.53 12.65 -4.92
N ASP A 87 11.57 12.12 -4.26
CA ASP A 87 12.01 10.74 -4.40
C ASP A 87 10.92 9.73 -4.00
N LEU A 88 10.12 10.06 -2.99
CA LEU A 88 8.97 9.25 -2.60
C LEU A 88 7.81 9.39 -3.60
N MET A 89 7.55 10.61 -4.07
CA MET A 89 6.51 10.86 -5.07
C MET A 89 6.82 10.13 -6.38
N ASP A 90 8.09 10.06 -6.80
CA ASP A 90 8.52 9.32 -7.98
C ASP A 90 8.34 7.81 -7.81
N LYS A 91 8.32 7.32 -6.57
CA LYS A 91 7.96 5.95 -6.19
C LYS A 91 6.45 5.74 -6.04
N GLY A 92 5.63 6.78 -6.27
CA GLY A 92 4.17 6.75 -6.24
C GLY A 92 3.56 7.03 -4.86
N ASP A 93 4.35 7.51 -3.91
CA ASP A 93 3.89 7.96 -2.59
C ASP A 93 4.02 9.49 -2.49
N ASP A 94 2.90 10.21 -2.52
CA ASP A 94 2.86 11.66 -2.45
C ASP A 94 2.67 12.21 -1.00
N SER A 95 2.66 11.32 0.00
CA SER A 95 2.38 11.70 1.40
C SER A 95 3.34 12.77 1.93
N GLU A 96 4.64 12.61 1.72
CA GLU A 96 5.65 13.58 2.15
C GLU A 96 5.59 14.87 1.32
N MET A 97 5.19 14.80 0.05
CA MET A 97 4.97 16.00 -0.77
C MET A 97 3.77 16.81 -0.26
N VAL A 98 2.69 16.12 0.15
CA VAL A 98 1.54 16.75 0.85
C VAL A 98 1.99 17.46 2.13
N VAL A 99 2.78 16.79 2.96
CA VAL A 99 3.33 17.36 4.20
C VAL A 99 4.21 18.57 3.88
N PHE A 100 5.12 18.45 2.91
CA PHE A 100 6.00 19.53 2.50
C PHE A 100 5.23 20.79 2.07
N HIS A 101 4.26 20.65 1.17
CA HIS A 101 3.45 21.78 0.70
C HIS A 101 2.63 22.40 1.83
N ASN A 102 1.94 21.58 2.64
CA ASN A 102 1.05 22.06 3.68
C ASN A 102 1.80 22.72 4.86
N THR A 103 2.95 22.14 5.24
CA THR A 103 3.65 22.57 6.47
C THR A 103 4.89 23.41 6.22
N ARG A 104 5.57 23.26 5.05
CA ARG A 104 6.76 24.05 4.73
C ARG A 104 6.44 25.25 3.83
N LEU A 105 5.56 25.08 2.87
CA LEU A 105 5.22 26.17 1.95
C LEU A 105 3.94 26.92 2.33
N ALA A 106 3.20 26.46 3.35
CA ALA A 106 1.88 26.97 3.74
C ALA A 106 0.90 27.03 2.53
N ARG A 107 0.98 26.03 1.66
CA ARG A 107 0.16 25.90 0.46
C ARG A 107 -0.61 24.58 0.50
N THR A 108 -1.88 24.63 0.15
CA THR A 108 -2.67 23.39 0.01
C THR A 108 -2.15 22.57 -1.16
N TRP A 109 -1.73 21.33 -0.91
CA TRP A 109 -1.41 20.38 -1.96
C TRP A 109 -2.66 20.04 -2.77
N LYS A 110 -2.62 20.29 -4.07
CA LYS A 110 -3.70 19.93 -4.98
C LYS A 110 -3.34 18.63 -5.66
N ARG A 111 -3.89 17.53 -5.17
CA ARG A 111 -3.79 16.25 -5.88
C ARG A 111 -4.51 16.36 -7.23
N ASN A 112 -3.77 16.13 -8.30
CA ASN A 112 -4.37 15.97 -9.61
C ASN A 112 -5.14 14.65 -9.62
N VAL A 113 -6.45 14.70 -9.81
CA VAL A 113 -7.27 13.50 -9.99
C VAL A 113 -6.83 12.85 -11.30
N GLN A 114 -6.24 11.68 -11.18
CA GLN A 114 -5.71 10.96 -12.31
C GLN A 114 -6.87 10.21 -13.00
N VAL A 115 -7.07 10.47 -14.27
CA VAL A 115 -7.94 9.66 -15.11
C VAL A 115 -7.06 8.60 -15.77
N VAL A 116 -7.37 7.33 -15.49
CA VAL A 116 -6.71 6.18 -16.09
C VAL A 116 -7.72 5.52 -17.02
N ASP A 117 -7.29 5.18 -18.23
CA ASP A 117 -8.05 4.37 -19.14
C ASP A 117 -7.74 2.88 -18.95
N TYR A 118 -8.79 2.03 -18.88
CA TYR A 118 -8.59 0.59 -18.66
C TYR A 118 -7.89 -0.08 -19.85
N GLN A 119 -8.10 0.41 -21.07
CA GLN A 119 -7.43 -0.14 -22.25
C GLN A 119 -5.92 0.06 -22.15
N SER A 120 -5.46 1.20 -21.67
CA SER A 120 -4.03 1.45 -21.45
C SER A 120 -3.41 0.49 -20.44
N LEU A 121 -4.21 0.00 -19.46
CA LEU A 121 -3.74 -1.01 -18.51
C LEU A 121 -3.63 -2.40 -19.15
N ILE A 122 -4.59 -2.76 -20.02
CA ILE A 122 -4.56 -4.01 -20.79
C ILE A 122 -3.38 -4.03 -21.76
N ASP A 123 -3.17 -2.95 -22.51
CA ASP A 123 -2.14 -2.85 -23.54
C ASP A 123 -0.72 -3.00 -22.96
N ARG A 124 -0.51 -2.54 -21.72
CA ARG A 124 0.78 -2.65 -21.02
C ARG A 124 0.92 -3.88 -20.13
N ALA A 125 -0.10 -4.74 -20.05
CA ALA A 125 -0.04 -5.95 -19.26
C ALA A 125 1.04 -6.91 -19.78
N GLU A 126 1.69 -7.60 -18.85
CA GLU A 126 2.91 -8.38 -19.10
C GLU A 126 2.63 -9.87 -19.25
N HIS A 127 3.61 -10.59 -19.76
CA HIS A 127 3.54 -12.04 -19.97
C HIS A 127 4.10 -12.79 -18.74
N TYR A 128 3.35 -12.87 -17.66
CA TYR A 128 3.59 -13.85 -16.60
C TYR A 128 2.28 -14.55 -16.27
N PRO A 129 2.30 -15.87 -16.03
CA PRO A 129 1.07 -16.63 -15.76
C PRO A 129 0.43 -16.21 -14.44
N LEU A 130 -0.89 -16.34 -14.33
CA LEU A 130 -1.57 -16.24 -13.04
C LEU A 130 -0.96 -17.23 -12.04
N ARG A 131 -0.89 -16.85 -10.77
CA ARG A 131 -0.32 -17.62 -9.66
C ARG A 131 1.16 -17.99 -9.80
N VAL A 132 1.88 -17.29 -10.68
CA VAL A 132 3.34 -17.38 -10.77
C VAL A 132 3.92 -16.00 -10.43
N ALA A 133 4.74 -15.97 -9.40
CA ALA A 133 5.42 -14.76 -8.96
C ALA A 133 6.71 -14.55 -9.77
N PRO A 134 6.84 -13.43 -10.52
CA PRO A 134 8.07 -13.06 -11.20
C PRO A 134 9.25 -12.87 -10.24
N GLU A 135 10.48 -12.95 -10.76
CA GLU A 135 11.73 -12.88 -9.99
C GLU A 135 11.81 -11.68 -9.03
N GLY A 136 11.28 -10.52 -9.41
CA GLY A 136 11.27 -9.32 -8.58
C GLY A 136 10.33 -9.38 -7.36
N VAL A 137 9.49 -10.40 -7.23
CA VAL A 137 8.55 -10.57 -6.10
C VAL A 137 9.27 -11.20 -4.91
N LEU A 138 9.32 -10.47 -3.80
CA LEU A 138 10.01 -10.87 -2.58
C LEU A 138 9.06 -11.07 -1.38
N LEU A 139 7.83 -10.58 -1.49
CA LEU A 139 6.79 -10.63 -0.46
C LEU A 139 5.41 -10.75 -1.13
N ILE A 140 4.47 -11.49 -0.53
CA ILE A 140 3.10 -11.62 -1.06
C ILE A 140 2.09 -11.27 0.02
N THR A 141 1.09 -10.46 -0.36
CA THR A 141 -0.09 -10.18 0.47
C THR A 141 -1.37 -10.45 -0.31
N ALA A 142 -2.49 -10.59 0.40
CA ALA A 142 -3.80 -10.71 -0.22
C ALA A 142 -4.79 -9.71 0.37
N GLY A 143 -5.74 -9.28 -0.45
CA GLY A 143 -6.90 -8.50 -0.04
C GLY A 143 -8.17 -9.25 -0.37
N VAL A 144 -9.12 -9.25 0.55
CA VAL A 144 -10.41 -9.93 0.41
C VAL A 144 -11.55 -8.94 0.66
N ASP A 145 -12.43 -8.83 -0.31
CA ASP A 145 -13.68 -8.10 -0.18
C ASP A 145 -14.84 -9.07 0.00
N THR A 146 -15.66 -8.86 1.04
CA THR A 146 -16.71 -9.77 1.45
C THR A 146 -18.06 -9.28 0.93
N GLN A 147 -18.65 -10.02 0.01
CA GLN A 147 -19.98 -9.77 -0.55
C GLN A 147 -21.02 -10.72 0.07
N ASP A 148 -22.31 -10.54 -0.23
CA ASP A 148 -23.38 -11.39 0.33
C ASP A 148 -23.33 -12.83 -0.18
N ASN A 149 -22.76 -13.06 -1.36
CA ASN A 149 -22.79 -14.35 -2.08
C ASN A 149 -21.43 -14.84 -2.57
N ARG A 150 -20.34 -14.17 -2.20
CA ARG A 150 -18.98 -14.54 -2.60
C ARG A 150 -17.91 -13.80 -1.80
N LEU A 151 -16.67 -14.28 -1.89
CA LEU A 151 -15.47 -13.53 -1.51
C LEU A 151 -14.70 -13.17 -2.79
N ALA A 152 -14.42 -11.90 -2.99
CA ALA A 152 -13.47 -11.47 -4.02
C ALA A 152 -12.05 -11.41 -3.39
N VAL A 153 -11.11 -12.12 -3.99
CA VAL A 153 -9.75 -12.29 -3.45
C VAL A 153 -8.74 -11.82 -4.47
N GLN A 154 -7.83 -10.96 -4.07
CA GLN A 154 -6.71 -10.54 -4.90
C GLN A 154 -5.38 -10.84 -4.22
N ILE A 155 -4.47 -11.46 -4.96
CA ILE A 155 -3.13 -11.82 -4.50
C ILE A 155 -2.13 -10.92 -5.21
N VAL A 156 -1.28 -10.25 -4.43
CA VAL A 156 -0.32 -9.27 -4.96
C VAL A 156 1.07 -9.58 -4.43
N GLY A 157 2.02 -9.70 -5.35
CA GLY A 157 3.43 -9.78 -5.06
C GLY A 157 4.05 -8.39 -4.96
N TRP A 158 5.05 -8.24 -4.10
CA TRP A 158 5.72 -6.97 -3.84
C TRP A 158 7.23 -7.15 -3.82
N GLY A 159 7.92 -6.17 -4.36
CA GLY A 159 9.37 -6.10 -4.38
C GLY A 159 9.90 -4.75 -3.94
N ARG A 160 11.17 -4.50 -4.26
CA ARG A 160 11.86 -3.25 -3.94
C ARG A 160 11.06 -2.02 -4.37
N ASN A 161 11.13 -0.96 -3.58
CA ASN A 161 10.39 0.28 -3.80
C ASN A 161 8.86 0.10 -3.85
N LEU A 162 8.33 -0.94 -3.20
CA LEU A 162 6.92 -1.32 -3.22
C LEU A 162 6.36 -1.46 -4.65
N THR A 163 7.19 -1.96 -5.56
CA THR A 163 6.73 -2.41 -6.87
C THR A 163 5.78 -3.58 -6.67
N GLY A 164 4.59 -3.53 -7.26
CA GLY A 164 3.54 -4.53 -7.10
C GLY A 164 3.28 -5.29 -8.39
N TRP A 165 3.06 -6.60 -8.28
CA TRP A 165 2.60 -7.49 -9.35
C TRP A 165 1.27 -8.10 -8.95
N VAL A 166 0.24 -7.88 -9.72
CA VAL A 166 -1.03 -8.58 -9.52
C VAL A 166 -0.86 -10.02 -9.99
N LEU A 167 -0.86 -10.96 -9.05
CA LEU A 167 -0.58 -12.36 -9.31
C LEU A 167 -1.86 -13.18 -9.57
N ASP A 168 -2.99 -12.75 -9.00
CA ASP A 168 -4.28 -13.41 -9.19
C ASP A 168 -5.44 -12.53 -8.72
N TYR A 169 -6.61 -12.71 -9.36
CA TYR A 169 -7.89 -12.19 -8.89
C TYR A 169 -8.95 -13.29 -9.07
N ILE A 170 -9.53 -13.74 -7.95
CA ILE A 170 -10.44 -14.87 -7.91
C ILE A 170 -11.71 -14.48 -7.15
N GLU A 171 -12.86 -14.94 -7.64
CA GLU A 171 -14.12 -14.88 -6.91
C GLU A 171 -14.46 -16.28 -6.41
N LEU A 172 -14.53 -16.43 -5.09
CA LEU A 172 -14.98 -17.67 -4.44
C LEU A 172 -16.48 -17.56 -4.22
N PRO A 173 -17.31 -18.32 -4.94
CA PRO A 173 -18.75 -18.29 -4.79
C PRO A 173 -19.18 -18.95 -3.47
N GLY A 174 -20.16 -18.40 -2.82
CA GLY A 174 -20.75 -18.94 -1.58
C GLY A 174 -21.18 -17.83 -0.63
N ASP A 175 -22.19 -18.12 0.19
CA ASP A 175 -22.62 -17.20 1.25
C ASP A 175 -21.62 -17.22 2.40
N PRO A 176 -21.00 -16.10 2.78
CA PRO A 176 -20.07 -16.04 3.92
C PRO A 176 -20.70 -16.34 5.29
N ALA A 177 -22.01 -16.51 5.37
CA ALA A 177 -22.64 -17.09 6.56
C ALA A 177 -22.34 -18.59 6.72
N ASN A 178 -21.89 -19.28 5.66
CA ASN A 178 -21.56 -20.70 5.65
C ASN A 178 -20.05 -20.91 5.70
N ASP A 179 -19.60 -22.00 6.30
CA ASP A 179 -18.18 -22.29 6.50
C ASP A 179 -17.45 -22.62 5.18
N GLN A 180 -18.15 -23.17 4.18
CA GLN A 180 -17.54 -23.69 2.94
C GLN A 180 -16.69 -22.64 2.22
N VAL A 181 -17.19 -21.43 2.03
CA VAL A 181 -16.44 -20.38 1.32
C VAL A 181 -15.19 -19.94 2.09
N TRP A 182 -15.18 -20.09 3.41
CA TRP A 182 -14.03 -19.84 4.27
C TRP A 182 -13.00 -20.98 4.21
N ASP A 183 -13.46 -22.21 4.06
CA ASP A 183 -12.58 -23.36 3.80
C ASP A 183 -11.90 -23.21 2.43
N ASP A 184 -12.64 -22.81 1.41
CA ASP A 184 -12.10 -22.51 0.07
C ASP A 184 -11.07 -21.37 0.12
N LEU A 185 -11.34 -20.30 0.88
CA LEU A 185 -10.36 -19.21 1.10
C LEU A 185 -9.12 -19.73 1.83
N THR A 186 -9.31 -20.56 2.85
CA THR A 186 -8.22 -21.15 3.63
C THR A 186 -7.30 -21.99 2.73
N GLU A 187 -7.90 -22.84 1.89
CA GLU A 187 -7.14 -23.65 0.93
C GLU A 187 -6.40 -22.77 -0.07
N LEU A 188 -7.08 -21.76 -0.66
CA LEU A 188 -6.51 -20.85 -1.64
C LEU A 188 -5.26 -20.11 -1.09
N ILE A 189 -5.36 -19.57 0.12
CA ILE A 189 -4.28 -18.80 0.76
C ILE A 189 -3.12 -19.72 1.18
N ASN A 190 -3.42 -20.87 1.78
CA ASN A 190 -2.39 -21.78 2.30
C ASN A 190 -1.65 -22.54 1.18
N ARG A 191 -2.22 -22.66 -0.03
CA ARG A 191 -1.55 -23.23 -1.20
C ARG A 191 -0.29 -22.43 -1.57
N GLY A 192 -0.29 -21.13 -1.29
CA GLY A 192 0.80 -20.22 -1.67
C GLY A 192 0.87 -19.98 -3.18
N ILE A 193 1.94 -19.33 -3.60
CA ILE A 193 2.18 -18.91 -5.00
C ILE A 193 3.53 -19.46 -5.46
N GLN A 194 3.55 -20.08 -6.64
CA GLN A 194 4.78 -20.54 -7.24
C GLN A 194 5.62 -19.33 -7.69
N HIS A 195 6.89 -19.31 -7.33
CA HIS A 195 7.85 -18.31 -7.80
C HIS A 195 8.59 -18.85 -9.03
N GLU A 196 9.05 -17.98 -9.93
CA GLU A 196 9.81 -18.36 -11.13
C GLU A 196 11.05 -19.21 -10.82
N SER A 197 11.66 -19.02 -9.63
CA SER A 197 12.75 -19.89 -9.14
C SER A 197 12.31 -21.33 -8.80
N GLY A 198 11.03 -21.67 -8.97
CA GLY A 198 10.48 -22.99 -8.63
C GLY A 198 10.12 -23.17 -7.13
N LEU A 199 10.24 -22.13 -6.32
CA LEU A 199 9.81 -22.15 -4.92
C LEU A 199 8.32 -21.83 -4.78
N VAL A 200 7.71 -22.27 -3.68
CA VAL A 200 6.38 -21.85 -3.27
C VAL A 200 6.51 -20.79 -2.19
N MET A 201 6.10 -19.58 -2.51
CA MET A 201 6.04 -18.46 -1.57
C MET A 201 4.71 -18.46 -0.82
N GLN A 202 4.80 -18.28 0.50
CA GLN A 202 3.60 -18.13 1.32
C GLN A 202 3.06 -16.70 1.26
N ILE A 203 1.73 -16.57 1.26
CA ILE A 203 1.06 -15.28 1.45
C ILE A 203 1.27 -14.86 2.90
N ARG A 204 1.95 -13.74 3.12
CA ARG A 204 2.42 -13.32 4.44
C ARG A 204 1.34 -12.70 5.29
N ALA A 205 0.38 -12.02 4.68
CA ALA A 205 -0.77 -11.43 5.35
C ALA A 205 -1.95 -11.31 4.40
N THR A 206 -3.15 -11.45 4.95
CA THR A 206 -4.41 -11.33 4.22
C THR A 206 -5.33 -10.35 4.94
N ALA A 207 -5.62 -9.21 4.30
CA ALA A 207 -6.55 -8.22 4.81
C ALA A 207 -7.97 -8.52 4.31
N ILE A 208 -8.90 -8.71 5.25
CA ILE A 208 -10.28 -9.14 4.96
C ILE A 208 -11.24 -8.06 5.44
N ASP A 209 -12.06 -7.52 4.54
CA ASP A 209 -13.00 -6.45 4.88
C ASP A 209 -14.15 -6.98 5.75
N THR A 210 -14.39 -6.28 6.86
CA THR A 210 -15.50 -6.50 7.78
C THR A 210 -16.71 -5.61 7.49
N GLY A 211 -16.67 -4.85 6.39
CA GLY A 211 -17.78 -4.02 5.95
C GLY A 211 -19.00 -4.86 5.54
N GLY A 212 -20.15 -4.16 5.40
CA GLY A 212 -21.39 -4.83 4.98
C GLY A 212 -22.00 -5.78 6.01
N HIS A 213 -22.91 -6.64 5.53
CA HIS A 213 -23.77 -7.48 6.38
C HIS A 213 -23.04 -8.69 6.99
N ARG A 214 -21.93 -9.13 6.39
CA ARG A 214 -21.21 -10.36 6.77
C ARG A 214 -20.03 -10.13 7.74
N GLY A 215 -19.92 -8.96 8.31
CA GLY A 215 -18.77 -8.56 9.16
C GLY A 215 -18.53 -9.48 10.37
N GLU A 216 -19.55 -10.09 10.97
CA GLU A 216 -19.38 -11.02 12.10
C GLU A 216 -18.73 -12.34 11.65
N ALA A 217 -19.06 -12.83 10.46
CA ALA A 217 -18.43 -14.02 9.88
C ALA A 217 -16.92 -13.77 9.63
N VAL A 218 -16.57 -12.62 9.05
CA VAL A 218 -15.16 -12.21 8.86
C VAL A 218 -14.42 -12.18 10.19
N LYS A 219 -15.00 -11.55 11.22
CA LYS A 219 -14.38 -11.45 12.54
C LYS A 219 -14.16 -12.82 13.18
N SER A 220 -15.13 -13.72 13.04
CA SER A 220 -15.01 -15.10 13.51
C SER A 220 -13.91 -15.85 12.79
N TYR A 221 -13.83 -15.74 11.46
CA TYR A 221 -12.79 -16.34 10.66
C TYR A 221 -11.39 -15.85 11.03
N VAL A 222 -11.19 -14.53 11.10
CA VAL A 222 -9.91 -13.92 11.47
C VAL A 222 -9.48 -14.33 12.88
N ARG A 223 -10.43 -14.40 13.83
CA ARG A 223 -10.16 -14.84 15.19
C ARG A 223 -9.62 -16.26 15.25
N ASN A 224 -10.12 -17.15 14.40
CA ASN A 224 -9.71 -18.57 14.38
C ASN A 224 -8.29 -18.77 13.79
N GLY A 225 -7.80 -17.86 12.95
CA GLY A 225 -6.39 -17.84 12.53
C GLY A 225 -5.95 -18.99 11.61
N PHE A 226 -6.83 -19.48 10.73
CA PHE A 226 -6.54 -20.62 9.84
C PHE A 226 -5.54 -20.32 8.71
N ILE A 227 -5.23 -19.06 8.48
CA ILE A 227 -4.30 -18.59 7.46
C ILE A 227 -3.19 -17.71 8.08
N PRO A 228 -2.03 -17.52 7.39
CA PRO A 228 -0.98 -16.64 7.89
C PRO A 228 -1.46 -15.20 8.04
N THR A 229 -1.27 -14.61 9.20
CA THR A 229 -1.59 -13.22 9.53
C THR A 229 -2.91 -12.72 8.94
N PRO A 230 -4.07 -13.28 9.34
CA PRO A 230 -5.35 -12.72 8.94
C PRO A 230 -5.58 -11.38 9.62
N ILE A 231 -6.00 -10.38 8.87
CA ILE A 231 -6.20 -9.00 9.35
C ILE A 231 -7.65 -8.60 9.08
N ALA A 232 -8.44 -8.43 10.13
CA ALA A 232 -9.77 -7.86 9.99
C ALA A 232 -9.65 -6.34 9.78
N ILE A 233 -10.19 -5.86 8.66
CA ILE A 233 -10.13 -4.44 8.30
C ILE A 233 -11.52 -3.84 8.12
N LYS A 234 -11.58 -2.51 8.16
CA LYS A 234 -12.76 -1.73 7.78
C LYS A 234 -12.31 -0.45 7.09
N GLY A 235 -12.86 -0.13 5.93
CA GLY A 235 -12.59 1.13 5.23
C GLY A 235 -12.93 2.34 6.10
N SER A 236 -12.03 3.32 6.19
CA SER A 236 -12.25 4.58 6.86
C SER A 236 -12.95 5.57 5.93
N SER A 237 -13.92 6.31 6.47
CA SER A 237 -14.55 7.43 5.76
C SER A 237 -13.73 8.72 5.78
N ARG A 238 -12.67 8.78 6.60
CA ARG A 238 -11.79 9.94 6.72
C ARG A 238 -10.82 9.99 5.56
N TYR A 239 -10.68 11.17 4.94
CA TYR A 239 -9.76 11.38 3.81
C TYR A 239 -8.27 11.38 4.21
N ASP A 240 -7.99 11.67 5.49
CA ASP A 240 -6.67 11.79 6.11
C ASP A 240 -6.30 10.57 6.99
N ALA A 241 -7.00 9.45 6.82
CA ALA A 241 -6.72 8.25 7.60
C ALA A 241 -5.40 7.60 7.16
N GLU A 242 -4.64 7.13 8.15
CA GLU A 242 -3.43 6.32 7.90
C GLU A 242 -3.75 5.11 7.00
N PRO A 243 -2.79 4.61 6.19
CA PRO A 243 -2.99 3.42 5.36
C PRO A 243 -3.58 2.25 6.12
N ILE A 244 -3.12 2.02 7.36
CA ILE A 244 -3.74 1.10 8.32
C ILE A 244 -3.54 1.59 9.75
N SER A 245 -4.61 1.65 10.52
CA SER A 245 -4.55 2.07 11.94
C SER A 245 -3.97 0.98 12.85
N LYS A 246 -3.64 1.33 14.09
CA LYS A 246 -3.26 0.35 15.14
C LYS A 246 -4.38 -0.65 15.44
N GLY A 247 -5.61 -0.34 15.06
CA GLY A 247 -6.80 -1.16 15.30
C GLY A 247 -7.28 -1.16 16.75
N ALA A 248 -8.53 -1.54 16.92
CA ALA A 248 -9.18 -1.68 18.22
C ALA A 248 -9.66 -3.12 18.42
N MET A 249 -9.54 -3.62 19.65
CA MET A 249 -10.13 -4.90 20.03
C MET A 249 -11.64 -4.75 20.16
N ILE A 250 -12.38 -5.60 19.46
CA ILE A 250 -13.84 -5.61 19.47
C ILE A 250 -14.38 -7.00 19.76
N ASP A 251 -15.61 -7.05 20.24
CA ASP A 251 -16.31 -8.31 20.49
C ASP A 251 -16.71 -8.97 19.18
N VAL A 252 -16.73 -10.30 19.20
CA VAL A 252 -17.19 -11.14 18.09
C VAL A 252 -18.44 -11.88 18.52
N LYS A 253 -19.51 -11.72 17.76
CA LYS A 253 -20.78 -12.44 17.99
C LYS A 253 -20.94 -13.50 16.89
N TRP A 254 -20.78 -14.77 17.27
CA TRP A 254 -20.88 -15.86 16.29
C TRP A 254 -21.52 -17.09 16.89
N ASN A 255 -22.49 -17.68 16.17
CA ASN A 255 -23.22 -18.89 16.57
C ASN A 255 -23.77 -18.81 18.02
N GLY A 256 -24.42 -17.69 18.35
CA GLY A 256 -25.02 -17.47 19.68
C GLY A 256 -24.02 -17.23 20.82
N ARG A 257 -22.73 -17.17 20.54
CA ARG A 257 -21.68 -16.88 21.52
C ARG A 257 -21.11 -15.47 21.33
N VAL A 258 -20.75 -14.84 22.43
CA VAL A 258 -20.03 -13.55 22.44
C VAL A 258 -18.61 -13.81 22.92
N TYR A 259 -17.65 -13.40 22.14
CA TYR A 259 -16.22 -13.44 22.48
C TYR A 259 -15.75 -12.01 22.75
N GLU A 260 -15.64 -11.64 24.00
CA GLU A 260 -15.19 -10.29 24.39
C GLU A 260 -13.77 -10.02 23.88
N LYS A 261 -13.56 -8.82 23.29
CA LYS A 261 -12.30 -8.44 22.68
C LYS A 261 -11.70 -9.52 21.77
N GLY A 262 -12.60 -10.21 21.05
CA GLY A 262 -12.27 -11.44 20.32
C GLY A 262 -11.38 -11.25 19.09
N VAL A 263 -11.38 -10.05 18.49
CA VAL A 263 -10.59 -9.74 17.29
C VAL A 263 -10.17 -8.27 17.29
N ARG A 264 -9.01 -7.99 16.67
CA ARG A 264 -8.56 -6.63 16.41
C ARG A 264 -9.02 -6.22 15.01
N VAL A 265 -9.78 -5.13 14.91
CA VAL A 265 -10.20 -4.54 13.62
C VAL A 265 -9.43 -3.26 13.37
N HIS A 266 -8.85 -3.14 12.18
CA HIS A 266 -8.04 -2.02 11.75
C HIS A 266 -8.83 -1.13 10.79
N GLN A 267 -8.74 0.18 10.95
CA GLN A 267 -9.24 1.14 9.96
C GLN A 267 -8.24 1.25 8.82
N VAL A 268 -8.71 1.24 7.58
CA VAL A 268 -7.89 1.40 6.37
C VAL A 268 -8.18 2.74 5.72
N GLY A 269 -7.15 3.54 5.49
CA GLY A 269 -7.21 4.82 4.78
C GLY A 269 -7.40 4.61 3.27
N THR A 270 -8.60 4.20 2.86
CA THR A 270 -8.90 3.84 1.47
C THR A 270 -8.66 4.97 0.49
N VAL A 271 -8.88 6.23 0.91
CA VAL A 271 -8.68 7.41 0.05
C VAL A 271 -7.21 7.56 -0.31
N GLU A 272 -6.34 7.50 0.69
CA GLU A 272 -4.89 7.66 0.53
C GLU A 272 -4.30 6.55 -0.35
N ILE A 273 -4.66 5.31 -0.05
CA ILE A 273 -4.18 4.15 -0.83
C ILE A 273 -4.68 4.23 -2.28
N LYS A 274 -5.97 4.53 -2.51
CA LYS A 274 -6.52 4.66 -3.87
C LYS A 274 -5.82 5.79 -4.65
N HIS A 275 -5.49 6.92 -4.00
CA HIS A 275 -4.67 7.96 -4.64
C HIS A 275 -3.30 7.44 -5.09
N SER A 276 -2.59 6.73 -4.21
CA SER A 276 -1.29 6.12 -4.53
C SER A 276 -1.42 5.12 -5.69
N LEU A 277 -2.42 4.23 -5.66
CA LEU A 277 -2.66 3.25 -6.71
C LEU A 277 -2.98 3.90 -8.07
N PHE A 278 -3.88 4.90 -8.11
CA PHE A 278 -4.20 5.63 -9.34
C PHE A 278 -2.98 6.41 -9.87
N SER A 279 -2.17 7.00 -8.99
CA SER A 279 -0.92 7.66 -9.38
C SER A 279 0.06 6.68 -10.02
N LYS A 280 0.26 5.50 -9.42
CA LYS A 280 1.10 4.43 -9.99
C LYS A 280 0.57 3.98 -11.35
N MET A 281 -0.74 3.68 -11.44
CA MET A 281 -1.36 3.25 -12.69
C MET A 281 -1.18 4.27 -13.83
N LYS A 282 -1.28 5.56 -13.54
CA LYS A 282 -1.09 6.60 -14.55
C LYS A 282 0.39 6.80 -14.89
N ASN A 283 1.24 7.01 -13.89
CA ASN A 283 2.65 7.35 -14.09
C ASN A 283 3.46 6.22 -14.72
N ASP A 284 2.95 4.99 -14.67
CA ASP A 284 3.58 3.83 -15.30
C ASP A 284 3.25 3.69 -16.81
N GLY A 285 2.33 4.52 -17.35
CA GLY A 285 1.88 4.41 -18.73
C GLY A 285 3.01 4.49 -19.74
N ASP A 286 3.88 5.48 -19.57
CA ASP A 286 4.99 5.79 -20.51
C ASP A 286 6.34 5.20 -20.06
N LYS A 287 6.36 4.34 -19.01
CA LYS A 287 7.59 3.75 -18.48
C LYS A 287 7.92 2.41 -19.12
N ASP A 288 9.23 2.13 -19.19
CA ASP A 288 9.70 0.77 -19.46
C ASP A 288 9.14 -0.24 -18.45
N PRO A 289 8.87 -1.49 -18.86
CA PRO A 289 8.31 -2.50 -17.98
C PRO A 289 9.02 -2.62 -16.63
N ASN A 290 10.36 -2.55 -16.62
CA ASN A 290 11.17 -2.70 -15.41
C ASN A 290 11.03 -1.53 -14.41
N ASP A 291 10.63 -0.35 -14.90
CA ASP A 291 10.46 0.87 -14.09
C ASP A 291 9.03 1.05 -13.57
N ARG A 292 8.09 0.21 -14.01
CA ARG A 292 6.69 0.27 -13.58
C ARG A 292 6.54 -0.11 -12.12
N LYS A 293 5.68 0.61 -11.42
CA LYS A 293 5.42 0.40 -9.99
C LYS A 293 4.22 -0.50 -9.71
N LEU A 294 3.31 -0.67 -10.69
CA LEU A 294 2.18 -1.57 -10.59
C LEU A 294 2.01 -2.34 -11.91
N ARG A 295 2.23 -3.63 -11.84
CA ARG A 295 2.35 -4.53 -12.98
C ARG A 295 1.20 -5.53 -13.00
N PHE A 296 0.70 -5.84 -14.17
CA PHE A 296 -0.44 -6.72 -14.38
C PHE A 296 -0.09 -7.81 -15.39
N THR A 297 -0.62 -9.02 -15.16
CA THR A 297 -0.55 -10.07 -16.18
C THR A 297 -1.66 -9.91 -17.23
N ARG A 298 -1.38 -10.34 -18.46
CA ARG A 298 -2.37 -10.38 -19.56
C ARG A 298 -3.47 -11.41 -19.34
N ASP A 299 -3.27 -12.35 -18.42
CA ASP A 299 -4.23 -13.39 -18.11
C ASP A 299 -5.40 -12.89 -17.23
N LEU A 300 -5.35 -11.63 -16.75
CA LEU A 300 -6.46 -10.98 -16.06
C LEU A 300 -7.55 -10.57 -17.07
N SER A 301 -8.81 -10.71 -16.65
CA SER A 301 -9.95 -10.40 -17.52
C SER A 301 -10.14 -8.90 -17.74
N SER A 302 -10.84 -8.52 -18.83
CA SER A 302 -11.21 -7.13 -19.09
C SER A 302 -12.10 -6.55 -18.00
N GLU A 303 -12.96 -7.38 -17.38
CA GLU A 303 -13.82 -7.01 -16.26
C GLU A 303 -12.99 -6.63 -15.03
N TYR A 304 -11.87 -7.32 -14.78
CA TYR A 304 -10.93 -6.95 -13.73
C TYR A 304 -10.38 -5.53 -13.95
N PHE A 305 -9.87 -5.22 -15.14
CA PHE A 305 -9.32 -3.90 -15.45
C PHE A 305 -10.38 -2.79 -15.39
N SER A 306 -11.60 -3.07 -15.87
CA SER A 306 -12.73 -2.15 -15.74
C SER A 306 -13.08 -1.90 -14.28
N GLY A 307 -13.12 -2.95 -13.45
CA GLY A 307 -13.35 -2.86 -12.00
C GLY A 307 -12.28 -2.08 -11.27
N LEU A 308 -11.02 -2.18 -11.71
CA LEU A 308 -9.90 -1.48 -11.11
C LEU A 308 -10.01 0.06 -11.22
N ILE A 309 -10.62 0.56 -12.32
CA ILE A 309 -10.84 1.99 -12.53
C ILE A 309 -12.31 2.42 -12.34
N SER A 310 -13.08 1.62 -11.65
CA SER A 310 -14.53 1.79 -11.44
C SER A 310 -14.94 3.02 -10.65
N GLU A 311 -14.01 3.66 -9.96
CA GLU A 311 -14.27 4.81 -9.09
C GLU A 311 -13.60 6.08 -9.58
N THR A 312 -14.15 7.22 -9.16
CA THR A 312 -13.57 8.55 -9.34
C THR A 312 -13.52 9.31 -8.03
N TYR A 313 -12.51 10.15 -7.87
CA TYR A 313 -12.39 10.99 -6.68
C TYR A 313 -13.33 12.19 -6.72
N ASN A 314 -14.21 12.29 -5.75
CA ASN A 314 -15.09 13.43 -5.56
C ASN A 314 -14.42 14.47 -4.66
N LYS A 315 -13.98 15.59 -5.24
CA LYS A 315 -13.24 16.65 -4.53
C LYS A 315 -14.06 17.30 -3.40
N SER A 316 -15.37 17.50 -3.59
CA SER A 316 -16.23 18.15 -2.59
C SER A 316 -16.47 17.25 -1.37
N LYS A 317 -16.61 15.94 -1.59
CA LYS A 317 -16.82 14.95 -0.53
C LYS A 317 -15.52 14.32 -0.03
N LYS A 318 -14.37 14.68 -0.61
CA LYS A 318 -13.03 14.17 -0.29
C LYS A 318 -12.97 12.64 -0.21
N ARG A 319 -13.63 11.94 -1.15
CA ARG A 319 -13.68 10.46 -1.19
C ARG A 319 -13.88 9.94 -2.60
N TYR A 320 -13.49 8.70 -2.81
CA TYR A 320 -13.79 7.97 -4.03
C TYR A 320 -15.26 7.56 -4.08
N LYS A 321 -15.83 7.53 -5.28
CA LYS A 321 -17.19 7.10 -5.57
C LYS A 321 -17.21 6.29 -6.84
N LYS A 322 -18.08 5.29 -6.91
CA LYS A 322 -18.38 4.56 -8.13
C LYS A 322 -18.78 5.52 -9.25
N LYS A 323 -18.32 5.28 -10.46
CA LYS A 323 -18.65 6.09 -11.65
C LYS A 323 -20.14 6.09 -11.94
N HIS A 324 -20.78 4.93 -11.74
CA HIS A 324 -22.23 4.77 -11.85
C HIS A 324 -22.69 3.59 -10.97
N ASP A 325 -23.99 3.53 -10.70
CA ASP A 325 -24.58 2.42 -9.95
C ASP A 325 -24.45 1.11 -10.72
N GLY A 326 -24.24 0.00 -10.00
CA GLY A 326 -24.04 -1.33 -10.58
C GLY A 326 -22.62 -1.62 -11.07
N VAL A 327 -21.71 -0.62 -11.10
CA VAL A 327 -20.30 -0.90 -11.39
C VAL A 327 -19.67 -1.73 -10.27
N ARG A 328 -18.94 -2.76 -10.68
CA ARG A 328 -18.17 -3.61 -9.78
C ARG A 328 -16.85 -2.92 -9.44
N ASN A 329 -16.55 -2.77 -8.15
CA ASN A 329 -15.32 -2.14 -7.66
C ASN A 329 -14.45 -3.08 -6.82
N GLU A 330 -14.83 -4.33 -6.69
CA GLU A 330 -14.11 -5.33 -5.92
C GLU A 330 -12.62 -5.45 -6.33
N PRO A 331 -12.23 -5.36 -7.64
CA PRO A 331 -10.81 -5.35 -8.01
C PRO A 331 -10.02 -4.19 -7.40
N LEU A 332 -10.60 -2.99 -7.32
CA LEU A 332 -9.94 -1.82 -6.71
C LEU A 332 -9.88 -1.95 -5.19
N ASP A 333 -10.96 -2.42 -4.57
CA ASP A 333 -11.02 -2.56 -3.11
C ASP A 333 -10.08 -3.67 -2.62
N THR A 334 -10.05 -4.83 -3.28
CA THR A 334 -9.14 -5.92 -2.91
C THR A 334 -7.67 -5.56 -3.12
N LEU A 335 -7.34 -4.79 -4.18
CA LEU A 335 -5.99 -4.24 -4.35
C LEU A 335 -5.63 -3.25 -3.24
N THR A 336 -6.59 -2.39 -2.85
CA THR A 336 -6.43 -1.47 -1.73
C THR A 336 -6.15 -2.21 -0.43
N TYR A 337 -6.84 -3.32 -0.18
CA TYR A 337 -6.66 -4.13 1.04
C TYR A 337 -5.35 -4.90 1.03
N ALA A 338 -4.95 -5.47 -0.11
CA ALA A 338 -3.64 -6.11 -0.26
C ALA A 338 -2.49 -5.12 -0.03
N TYR A 339 -2.64 -3.87 -0.51
CA TYR A 339 -1.68 -2.78 -0.25
C TYR A 339 -1.67 -2.38 1.23
N ALA A 340 -2.84 -2.25 1.87
CA ALA A 340 -2.94 -1.94 3.30
C ALA A 340 -2.23 -2.97 4.17
N ALA A 341 -2.27 -4.26 3.78
CA ALA A 341 -1.58 -5.34 4.49
C ALA A 341 -0.06 -5.14 4.58
N LEU A 342 0.58 -4.46 3.59
CA LEU A 342 2.00 -4.10 3.64
C LEU A 342 2.35 -3.17 4.80
N HIS A 343 1.41 -2.32 5.20
CA HIS A 343 1.59 -1.34 6.26
C HIS A 343 1.29 -1.92 7.65
N HIS A 344 0.69 -3.12 7.72
CA HIS A 344 0.38 -3.76 9.00
C HIS A 344 1.63 -3.98 9.85
N HIS A 345 1.50 -3.86 11.17
CA HIS A 345 2.62 -3.91 12.11
C HIS A 345 3.44 -5.21 12.05
N SER A 346 2.87 -6.31 11.56
CA SER A 346 3.56 -7.60 11.36
C SER A 346 4.48 -7.62 10.13
N ILE A 347 4.31 -6.69 9.19
CA ILE A 347 5.07 -6.63 7.93
C ILE A 347 5.89 -5.35 7.84
N ARG A 348 5.24 -4.18 7.80
CA ARG A 348 5.85 -2.85 7.66
C ARG A 348 6.76 -2.70 6.44
N ALA A 349 6.38 -3.27 5.30
CA ALA A 349 7.21 -3.25 4.08
C ALA A 349 7.53 -1.82 3.59
N HIS A 350 6.67 -0.85 3.88
CA HIS A 350 6.92 0.58 3.59
C HIS A 350 8.14 1.16 4.32
N ARG A 351 8.64 0.48 5.36
CA ARG A 351 9.83 0.87 6.14
C ARG A 351 11.06 0.01 5.85
N PHE A 352 10.95 -0.91 4.92
CA PHE A 352 12.07 -1.80 4.59
C PHE A 352 13.23 -1.00 3.99
N SER A 353 14.40 -1.20 4.57
CA SER A 353 15.67 -0.78 4.00
C SER A 353 16.09 -1.75 2.88
N GLU A 354 17.09 -1.36 2.08
CA GLU A 354 17.67 -2.27 1.08
C GLU A 354 18.19 -3.57 1.72
N ARG A 355 18.71 -3.50 2.94
CA ARG A 355 19.15 -4.68 3.69
C ARG A 355 18.02 -5.67 3.99
N ASP A 356 16.81 -5.16 4.26
CA ASP A 356 15.64 -6.00 4.51
C ASP A 356 15.22 -6.73 3.23
N TRP A 357 15.21 -6.02 2.10
CA TRP A 357 14.92 -6.60 0.80
C TRP A 357 15.96 -7.65 0.38
N VAL A 358 17.25 -7.37 0.54
CA VAL A 358 18.33 -8.33 0.31
C VAL A 358 18.18 -9.57 1.18
N THR A 359 17.73 -9.41 2.42
CA THR A 359 17.48 -10.54 3.33
C THR A 359 16.33 -11.43 2.83
N LEU A 360 15.26 -10.86 2.30
CA LEU A 360 14.15 -11.62 1.71
C LEU A 360 14.61 -12.36 0.44
N GLU A 361 15.32 -11.68 -0.45
CA GLU A 361 15.86 -12.25 -1.68
C GLU A 361 16.84 -13.41 -1.38
N SER A 362 17.75 -13.24 -0.43
CA SER A 362 18.67 -14.29 -0.01
C SER A 362 17.97 -15.54 0.50
N ARG A 363 16.81 -15.39 1.16
CA ARG A 363 15.99 -16.55 1.59
C ARG A 363 15.43 -17.32 0.40
N ILE A 364 15.00 -16.64 -0.64
CA ILE A 364 14.50 -17.25 -1.87
C ILE A 364 15.65 -17.99 -2.56
N LEU A 365 16.79 -17.34 -2.77
CA LEU A 365 17.98 -17.92 -3.42
C LEU A 365 18.55 -19.11 -2.63
N ASN A 366 18.66 -19.02 -1.31
CA ASN A 366 19.17 -20.12 -0.48
C ASN A 366 18.24 -21.35 -0.51
N GLN A 367 16.93 -21.15 -0.53
CA GLN A 367 15.99 -22.27 -0.68
C GLN A 367 16.07 -22.90 -2.07
N GLU A 368 16.31 -22.10 -3.12
CA GLU A 368 16.58 -22.61 -4.46
C GLU A 368 17.82 -23.50 -4.53
N ILE A 369 18.91 -23.08 -3.87
CA ILE A 369 20.14 -23.87 -3.78
C ILE A 369 19.88 -25.20 -3.06
N ILE A 370 19.10 -25.19 -1.98
CA ILE A 370 18.74 -26.42 -1.23
C ILE A 370 17.88 -27.35 -2.09
N LYS A 371 16.94 -26.82 -2.88
CA LYS A 371 16.09 -27.63 -3.79
C LYS A 371 16.88 -28.23 -4.95
N LYS A 372 17.87 -27.52 -5.48
CA LYS A 372 18.75 -28.02 -6.56
C LYS A 372 19.79 -29.04 -6.08
N ARG A 373 19.99 -29.14 -4.76
CA ARG A 373 20.82 -30.22 -4.18
C ARG A 373 19.98 -31.49 -4.13
N GLU A 374 20.42 -32.53 -4.86
CA GLU A 374 19.86 -33.87 -4.63
C GLU A 374 20.11 -34.28 -3.18
N PRO A 375 19.10 -34.71 -2.44
CA PRO A 375 19.29 -35.14 -1.06
C PRO A 375 20.21 -36.34 -1.02
N ASN A 376 21.25 -36.28 -0.17
CA ASN A 376 22.16 -37.41 0.08
C ASN A 376 21.35 -38.60 0.60
N GLU A 377 21.89 -39.85 0.45
CA GLU A 377 21.20 -41.06 0.90
C GLU A 377 20.73 -41.02 2.38
N VAL A 378 21.51 -40.34 3.23
CA VAL A 378 21.17 -40.13 4.65
C VAL A 378 19.97 -39.24 4.81
N GLU A 379 19.85 -38.17 4.02
CA GLU A 379 18.70 -37.25 4.03
C GLU A 379 17.45 -37.93 3.44
N LYS A 380 17.60 -38.70 2.37
CA LYS A 380 16.52 -39.55 1.82
C LYS A 380 15.97 -40.53 2.86
N THR A 381 16.84 -41.06 3.69
CA THR A 381 16.46 -41.99 4.77
C THR A 381 15.76 -41.25 5.93
N GLN A 382 16.20 -40.03 6.27
CA GLN A 382 15.53 -39.19 7.27
C GLN A 382 14.17 -38.66 6.79
N ILE A 383 14.07 -38.24 5.54
CA ILE A 383 12.78 -37.80 4.93
C ILE A 383 11.80 -38.98 4.91
N LYS A 384 12.23 -40.18 4.56
CA LYS A 384 11.40 -41.38 4.63
C LYS A 384 10.95 -41.70 6.06
N LYS A 385 11.82 -41.52 7.07
CA LYS A 385 11.44 -41.70 8.48
C LYS A 385 10.39 -40.67 8.94
N ILE A 386 10.55 -39.40 8.56
CA ILE A 386 9.62 -38.33 8.91
C ILE A 386 8.27 -38.52 8.20
N SER A 387 8.25 -38.92 6.92
CA SER A 387 7.01 -39.22 6.19
C SER A 387 6.26 -40.41 6.80
N ASN A 388 6.97 -41.45 7.24
CA ASN A 388 6.40 -42.61 7.91
C ASN A 388 5.90 -42.29 9.34
N MET A 389 6.50 -41.33 10.04
CA MET A 389 5.99 -40.80 11.32
C MET A 389 4.73 -39.95 11.14
N SER A 390 4.66 -39.13 10.08
CA SER A 390 3.48 -38.33 9.73
C SER A 390 2.28 -39.22 9.33
N SER A 391 2.51 -40.29 8.59
CA SER A 391 1.46 -41.24 8.23
C SER A 391 0.96 -42.09 9.45
N ARG A 392 1.85 -42.43 10.40
CA ARG A 392 1.45 -43.02 11.68
C ARG A 392 0.63 -42.07 12.56
N GLY A 393 0.99 -40.77 12.59
CA GLY A 393 0.20 -39.76 13.31
C GLY A 393 -1.18 -39.54 12.74
N LYS A 394 -1.35 -39.57 11.41
CA LYS A 394 -2.67 -39.51 10.76
C LYS A 394 -3.53 -40.75 11.05
N ASN A 395 -2.93 -41.91 11.11
CA ASN A 395 -3.66 -43.17 11.47
C ASN A 395 -4.06 -43.19 12.96
N LEU A 396 -3.27 -42.57 13.85
CA LEU A 396 -3.64 -42.43 15.26
C LEU A 396 -4.80 -41.45 15.46
N LEU A 397 -4.82 -40.33 14.74
CA LEU A 397 -5.91 -39.37 14.76
C LEU A 397 -7.20 -39.92 14.15
N GLY A 398 -7.12 -40.75 13.09
CA GLY A 398 -8.24 -41.49 12.53
C GLY A 398 -8.86 -42.46 13.57
N SER A 399 -8.01 -43.25 14.22
CA SER A 399 -8.47 -44.22 15.24
C SER A 399 -9.03 -43.54 16.50
N LEU A 400 -8.58 -42.38 16.89
CA LEU A 400 -9.11 -41.58 17.99
C LEU A 400 -10.49 -40.98 17.62
N ARG A 401 -10.67 -40.52 16.38
CA ARG A 401 -11.95 -40.01 15.88
C ARG A 401 -13.04 -41.09 15.83
N ASP A 402 -12.68 -42.31 15.45
CA ASP A 402 -13.59 -43.45 15.43
C ASP A 402 -13.95 -43.95 16.85
N ARG A 403 -13.02 -43.89 17.80
CA ARG A 403 -13.29 -44.22 19.23
C ARG A 403 -14.18 -43.18 19.92
N LEU A 404 -14.12 -41.91 19.53
CA LEU A 404 -14.98 -40.87 20.05
C LEU A 404 -16.40 -40.95 19.50
N LYS A 405 -16.58 -41.32 18.21
CA LYS A 405 -17.91 -41.56 17.62
C LYS A 405 -18.64 -42.78 18.21
N ASN A 406 -17.93 -43.79 18.70
CA ASN A 406 -18.51 -44.97 19.31
C ASN A 406 -18.81 -44.82 20.82
N ARG A 407 -18.53 -43.67 21.44
CA ARG A 407 -18.92 -43.35 22.82
C ARG A 407 -20.17 -42.46 22.94
N GLU A 408 -20.71 -42.03 21.83
CA GLU A 408 -21.93 -41.20 21.75
C GLU A 408 -23.15 -42.03 21.19
N ARG A 409 -23.05 -43.36 21.18
CA ARG A 409 -24.17 -44.26 20.93
C ARG A 409 -24.54 -45.03 22.18
#